data_0d32073b57f1da384b7b639da7c5d571
#
_entry.id   0d32073b57f1da384b7b639da7c5d571
#
_cell.length_a   1.000
_cell.length_b   1.000
_cell.length_c   1.000
_cell.angle_alpha   90.00
_cell.angle_beta   90.00
_cell.angle_gamma   90.00
#
_symmetry.space_group_name_H-M   'P 1'
#
loop_
_entity.id
_entity.type
_entity.pdbx_description
1 polymer ?
#
loop_
_entity_poly.entity_id
_entity_poly.type
_entity_poly.pdbx_seq_one_letter_code
_entity_poly.pdbx_strand_id
1 'polypeptide(L)'
;MEIKELSELEDKQYWISKIKEADWSAAKYLAQLLETNEFYNLCGRTSKVFLLTDNTDLISFCTYIQKDDIPDTELTPWIGFVYTFPQFRGKRRIGKLIEHIYRLAKKEGHNALYISTDQHGLYEKFGATYSCSLKDIHGEDSLIYKLAIEHKDYSSIIGQTVKGKIDRPLGTSHPRHPEMIYPINYGYVSNVFAGDGAEQDVYVFGTDQPIHEYEGKVIAVYHRLNDCEDKWIVSLDDRPHTDKEILEKISFQEQYFMGELYIS
;
A
#
# COMPACT_ATOMS: atom_id res chain seq x y z
N MET A 1 -7.54 13.63 -1.82
CA MET A 1 -7.59 12.36 -2.61
C MET A 1 -8.30 11.30 -1.79
N GLU A 2 -9.26 10.61 -2.38
CA GLU A 2 -10.14 9.64 -1.75
C GLU A 2 -10.22 8.37 -2.61
N ILE A 3 -10.34 7.21 -1.95
CA ILE A 3 -10.60 5.93 -2.64
C ILE A 3 -12.10 5.67 -2.54
N LYS A 4 -12.72 5.36 -3.69
CA LYS A 4 -14.13 5.06 -3.82
C LYS A 4 -14.34 3.70 -4.47
N GLU A 5 -15.26 2.89 -3.96
CA GLU A 5 -15.74 1.70 -4.65
C GLU A 5 -16.88 2.09 -5.58
N LEU A 6 -16.76 1.79 -6.87
CA LEU A 6 -17.74 2.22 -7.88
C LEU A 6 -19.16 1.74 -7.59
N SER A 7 -19.30 0.52 -7.03
CA SER A 7 -20.61 -0.07 -6.73
C SER A 7 -21.39 0.67 -5.64
N GLU A 8 -20.71 1.45 -4.79
CA GLU A 8 -21.31 2.20 -3.69
C GLU A 8 -21.74 3.64 -4.08
N LEU A 9 -21.37 4.09 -5.29
CA LEU A 9 -21.62 5.46 -5.74
C LEU A 9 -23.00 5.61 -6.38
N GLU A 10 -23.67 6.71 -6.11
CA GLU A 10 -24.93 7.06 -6.78
C GLU A 10 -24.71 7.48 -8.24
N ASP A 11 -23.61 8.17 -8.50
CA ASP A 11 -23.22 8.72 -9.80
C ASP A 11 -22.32 7.81 -10.64
N LYS A 12 -22.54 6.48 -10.58
CA LYS A 12 -21.71 5.46 -11.26
C LYS A 12 -21.46 5.76 -12.74
N GLN A 13 -22.49 6.22 -13.45
CA GLN A 13 -22.41 6.51 -14.89
C GLN A 13 -21.41 7.64 -15.18
N TYR A 14 -21.33 8.63 -14.30
CA TYR A 14 -20.33 9.68 -14.42
C TYR A 14 -18.91 9.09 -14.35
N TRP A 15 -18.65 8.24 -13.35
CA TRP A 15 -17.32 7.65 -13.17
C TRP A 15 -16.98 6.62 -14.25
N ILE A 16 -17.95 5.87 -14.76
CA ILE A 16 -17.76 4.97 -15.91
C ILE A 16 -17.38 5.80 -17.16
N SER A 17 -18.01 6.95 -17.37
CA SER A 17 -17.64 7.84 -18.47
C SER A 17 -16.20 8.36 -18.31
N LYS A 18 -15.75 8.64 -17.08
CA LYS A 18 -14.35 9.02 -16.79
C LYS A 18 -13.36 7.90 -17.06
N ILE A 19 -13.68 6.65 -16.71
CA ILE A 19 -12.85 5.48 -17.08
C ILE A 19 -12.69 5.39 -18.60
N LYS A 20 -13.77 5.61 -19.35
CA LYS A 20 -13.81 5.54 -20.82
C LYS A 20 -12.94 6.62 -21.51
N GLU A 21 -12.68 7.77 -20.84
CA GLU A 21 -11.77 8.83 -21.30
C GLU A 21 -10.29 8.41 -21.32
N ALA A 22 -9.93 7.30 -20.65
CA ALA A 22 -8.55 6.83 -20.60
C ALA A 22 -8.03 6.45 -22.00
N ASP A 23 -6.81 6.86 -22.32
CA ASP A 23 -6.12 6.49 -23.55
C ASP A 23 -5.54 5.07 -23.44
N TRP A 24 -6.43 4.10 -23.29
CA TRP A 24 -6.10 2.68 -23.14
C TRP A 24 -7.30 1.81 -23.54
N SER A 25 -7.06 0.85 -24.42
CA SER A 25 -8.13 -0.02 -24.95
C SER A 25 -8.83 -0.84 -23.87
N ALA A 26 -8.08 -1.38 -22.92
CA ALA A 26 -8.64 -2.16 -21.82
C ALA A 26 -9.51 -1.31 -20.88
N ALA A 27 -9.21 -0.01 -20.69
CA ALA A 27 -10.08 0.88 -19.94
C ALA A 27 -11.44 1.11 -20.64
N LYS A 28 -11.43 1.24 -21.98
CA LYS A 28 -12.67 1.34 -22.78
C LYS A 28 -13.48 0.05 -22.70
N TYR A 29 -12.79 -1.08 -22.70
CA TYR A 29 -13.42 -2.39 -22.52
C TYR A 29 -14.03 -2.54 -21.12
N LEU A 30 -13.30 -2.16 -20.05
CA LEU A 30 -13.84 -2.12 -18.69
C LEU A 30 -15.12 -1.26 -18.63
N ALA A 31 -15.08 -0.05 -19.20
CA ALA A 31 -16.24 0.83 -19.22
C ALA A 31 -17.43 0.18 -19.95
N GLN A 32 -17.20 -0.49 -21.08
CA GLN A 32 -18.24 -1.23 -21.80
C GLN A 32 -18.83 -2.37 -20.93
N LEU A 33 -17.99 -3.16 -20.27
CA LEU A 33 -18.45 -4.24 -19.37
C LEU A 33 -19.33 -3.71 -18.25
N LEU A 34 -18.98 -2.53 -17.70
CA LEU A 34 -19.76 -1.88 -16.66
C LEU A 34 -21.07 -1.31 -17.17
N GLU A 35 -21.08 -0.69 -18.36
CA GLU A 35 -22.29 -0.16 -19.04
C GLU A 35 -23.29 -1.28 -19.37
N THR A 36 -22.80 -2.47 -19.76
CA THR A 36 -23.62 -3.63 -20.13
C THR A 36 -23.94 -4.59 -18.98
N ASN A 37 -23.43 -4.31 -17.77
CA ASN A 37 -23.51 -5.19 -16.59
C ASN A 37 -22.83 -6.56 -16.77
N GLU A 38 -21.92 -6.72 -17.74
CA GLU A 38 -21.18 -7.97 -17.98
C GLU A 38 -19.93 -8.13 -17.09
N PHE A 39 -19.49 -7.05 -16.42
CA PHE A 39 -18.29 -7.06 -15.58
C PHE A 39 -18.33 -8.19 -14.54
N TYR A 40 -19.42 -8.34 -13.82
CA TYR A 40 -19.54 -9.35 -12.76
C TYR A 40 -19.69 -10.79 -13.29
N ASN A 41 -20.24 -10.93 -14.50
CA ASN A 41 -20.34 -12.24 -15.16
C ASN A 41 -18.94 -12.72 -15.58
N LEU A 42 -18.12 -11.81 -16.10
CA LEU A 42 -16.79 -12.13 -16.64
C LEU A 42 -15.76 -12.26 -15.50
N CYS A 43 -15.67 -11.25 -14.64
CA CYS A 43 -14.63 -11.13 -13.65
C CYS A 43 -14.94 -11.81 -12.31
N GLY A 44 -16.19 -12.21 -12.08
CA GLY A 44 -16.66 -12.82 -10.83
C GLY A 44 -17.56 -11.90 -10.01
N ARG A 45 -18.50 -12.50 -9.27
CA ARG A 45 -19.59 -11.78 -8.59
C ARG A 45 -19.14 -10.87 -7.46
N THR A 46 -18.01 -11.16 -6.81
CA THR A 46 -17.45 -10.36 -5.71
C THR A 46 -16.43 -9.35 -6.20
N SER A 47 -16.26 -9.24 -7.52
CA SER A 47 -15.32 -8.28 -8.12
C SER A 47 -15.71 -6.83 -7.85
N LYS A 48 -14.71 -5.96 -7.71
CA LYS A 48 -14.86 -4.56 -7.35
C LYS A 48 -14.05 -3.67 -8.27
N VAL A 49 -14.52 -2.45 -8.47
CA VAL A 49 -13.77 -1.39 -9.18
C VAL A 49 -13.48 -0.28 -8.18
N PHE A 50 -12.20 0.05 -8.01
CA PHE A 50 -11.75 1.10 -7.13
C PHE A 50 -11.23 2.29 -7.92
N LEU A 51 -11.63 3.47 -7.47
CA LEU A 51 -11.30 4.76 -8.05
C LEU A 51 -10.49 5.56 -7.03
N LEU A 52 -9.37 6.14 -7.45
CA LEU A 52 -8.68 7.18 -6.71
C LEU A 52 -9.09 8.52 -7.29
N THR A 53 -9.73 9.36 -6.49
CA THR A 53 -10.31 10.62 -6.93
C THR A 53 -9.75 11.81 -6.14
N ASP A 54 -9.78 13.00 -6.75
CA ASP A 54 -9.61 14.27 -6.08
C ASP A 54 -10.71 15.22 -6.57
N ASN A 55 -11.69 15.48 -5.71
CA ASN A 55 -12.95 16.13 -6.07
C ASN A 55 -13.64 15.39 -7.25
N THR A 56 -13.72 16.05 -8.42
CA THR A 56 -14.32 15.51 -9.66
C THR A 56 -13.31 14.82 -10.57
N ASP A 57 -12.02 14.86 -10.25
CA ASP A 57 -10.97 14.26 -11.05
C ASP A 57 -10.78 12.79 -10.74
N LEU A 58 -10.82 11.95 -11.76
CA LEU A 58 -10.36 10.56 -11.68
C LEU A 58 -8.85 10.52 -11.89
N ILE A 59 -8.12 10.19 -10.83
CA ILE A 59 -6.65 10.13 -10.85
C ILE A 59 -6.16 8.81 -11.39
N SER A 60 -6.73 7.73 -10.86
CA SER A 60 -6.33 6.35 -11.14
C SER A 60 -7.50 5.41 -10.85
N PHE A 61 -7.51 4.24 -11.47
CA PHE A 61 -8.44 3.17 -11.14
C PHE A 61 -7.77 1.81 -11.29
N CYS A 62 -8.34 0.82 -10.64
CA CYS A 62 -8.03 -0.58 -10.82
C CYS A 62 -9.22 -1.44 -10.38
N THR A 63 -9.11 -2.73 -10.62
CA THR A 63 -10.13 -3.70 -10.20
C THR A 63 -9.54 -4.72 -9.23
N TYR A 64 -10.37 -5.21 -8.35
CA TYR A 64 -10.16 -6.41 -7.55
C TYR A 64 -11.10 -7.47 -8.10
N ILE A 65 -10.58 -8.51 -8.73
CA ILE A 65 -11.35 -9.46 -9.52
C ILE A 65 -10.99 -10.90 -9.19
N GLN A 66 -11.97 -11.79 -9.35
CA GLN A 66 -11.78 -13.22 -9.12
C GLN A 66 -11.13 -13.91 -10.31
N LYS A 67 -11.37 -13.40 -11.53
CA LYS A 67 -10.85 -13.93 -12.79
C LYS A 67 -10.31 -12.78 -13.63
N ASP A 68 -9.10 -12.96 -14.14
CA ASP A 68 -8.48 -12.07 -15.12
C ASP A 68 -8.52 -12.70 -16.52
N ASP A 69 -7.80 -12.18 -17.46
CA ASP A 69 -7.68 -12.65 -18.84
C ASP A 69 -6.79 -13.89 -19.00
N ILE A 70 -6.41 -14.53 -17.90
CA ILE A 70 -5.62 -15.78 -17.91
C ILE A 70 -6.56 -16.97 -17.74
N PRO A 71 -6.79 -17.76 -18.81
CA PRO A 71 -7.64 -18.95 -18.75
C PRO A 71 -6.95 -20.09 -17.98
N ASP A 72 -7.75 -21.06 -17.54
CA ASP A 72 -7.30 -22.33 -16.98
C ASP A 72 -6.32 -22.20 -15.80
N THR A 73 -6.52 -21.19 -14.94
CA THR A 73 -5.71 -20.97 -13.74
C THR A 73 -6.57 -20.95 -12.47
N GLU A 74 -6.01 -21.49 -11.38
CA GLU A 74 -6.56 -21.40 -10.02
C GLU A 74 -6.08 -20.14 -9.26
N LEU A 75 -5.28 -19.30 -9.90
CA LEU A 75 -4.78 -18.08 -9.28
C LEU A 75 -5.94 -17.09 -9.07
N THR A 76 -6.09 -16.63 -7.83
CA THR A 76 -7.14 -15.69 -7.43
C THR A 76 -6.80 -15.11 -6.05
N PRO A 77 -7.24 -13.88 -5.67
CA PRO A 77 -7.81 -12.86 -6.53
C PRO A 77 -6.76 -12.06 -7.30
N TRP A 78 -7.19 -11.24 -8.25
CA TRP A 78 -6.34 -10.45 -9.12
C TRP A 78 -6.54 -8.94 -8.92
N ILE A 79 -5.48 -8.19 -9.16
CA ILE A 79 -5.54 -6.74 -9.41
C ILE A 79 -5.48 -6.56 -10.93
N GLY A 80 -6.59 -6.18 -11.54
CA GLY A 80 -6.71 -5.98 -12.98
C GLY A 80 -7.00 -4.54 -13.36
N PHE A 81 -6.99 -4.23 -14.65
CA PHE A 81 -7.36 -2.93 -15.21
C PHE A 81 -6.67 -1.74 -14.53
N VAL A 82 -5.39 -1.86 -14.27
CA VAL A 82 -4.60 -0.86 -13.53
C VAL A 82 -4.24 0.32 -14.42
N TYR A 83 -4.77 1.51 -14.12
CA TYR A 83 -4.49 2.72 -14.90
C TYR A 83 -4.35 3.96 -14.04
N THR A 84 -3.40 4.82 -14.41
CA THR A 84 -3.25 6.18 -13.89
C THR A 84 -3.22 7.15 -15.06
N PHE A 85 -4.07 8.18 -15.02
CA PHE A 85 -4.12 9.22 -16.06
C PHE A 85 -2.77 9.92 -16.18
N PRO A 86 -2.33 10.25 -17.43
CA PRO A 86 -0.98 10.74 -17.70
C PRO A 86 -0.55 11.92 -16.83
N GLN A 87 -1.43 12.91 -16.64
CA GLN A 87 -1.18 14.11 -15.85
C GLN A 87 -0.93 13.83 -14.35
N PHE A 88 -1.26 12.62 -13.90
CA PHE A 88 -1.12 12.21 -12.49
C PHE A 88 -0.01 11.16 -12.26
N ARG A 89 0.71 10.75 -13.30
CA ARG A 89 1.80 9.77 -13.22
C ARG A 89 3.03 10.31 -12.48
N GLY A 90 3.98 9.41 -12.16
CA GLY A 90 5.28 9.76 -11.56
C GLY A 90 5.25 9.94 -10.04
N LYS A 91 4.08 9.89 -9.38
CA LYS A 91 3.91 10.11 -7.94
C LYS A 91 3.43 8.86 -7.19
N ARG A 92 3.63 7.67 -7.74
CA ARG A 92 3.23 6.37 -7.16
C ARG A 92 1.77 6.29 -6.67
N ARG A 93 0.87 7.10 -7.26
CA ARG A 93 -0.52 7.22 -6.78
C ARG A 93 -1.32 5.93 -6.84
N ILE A 94 -1.02 5.06 -7.83
CA ILE A 94 -1.62 3.73 -7.93
C ILE A 94 -1.34 2.86 -6.71
N GLY A 95 -0.22 3.08 -6.01
CA GLY A 95 0.13 2.37 -4.79
C GLY A 95 -0.94 2.44 -3.72
N LYS A 96 -1.67 3.57 -3.62
CA LYS A 96 -2.80 3.71 -2.67
C LYS A 96 -3.94 2.73 -2.97
N LEU A 97 -4.23 2.48 -4.25
CA LEU A 97 -5.24 1.51 -4.66
C LEU A 97 -4.75 0.07 -4.43
N ILE A 98 -3.49 -0.22 -4.76
CA ILE A 98 -2.89 -1.53 -4.53
C ILE A 98 -2.89 -1.85 -3.04
N GLU A 99 -2.49 -0.89 -2.19
CA GLU A 99 -2.51 -1.02 -0.73
C GLU A 99 -3.94 -1.25 -0.19
N HIS A 100 -4.91 -0.53 -0.72
CA HIS A 100 -6.32 -0.70 -0.34
C HIS A 100 -6.82 -2.12 -0.66
N ILE A 101 -6.52 -2.61 -1.88
CA ILE A 101 -6.88 -3.98 -2.31
C ILE A 101 -6.12 -5.02 -1.49
N TYR A 102 -4.85 -4.78 -1.16
CA TYR A 102 -4.06 -5.65 -0.29
C TYR A 102 -4.74 -5.84 1.07
N ARG A 103 -5.14 -4.74 1.72
CA ARG A 103 -5.84 -4.79 3.02
C ARG A 103 -7.21 -5.50 2.91
N LEU A 104 -7.93 -5.27 1.81
CA LEU A 104 -9.20 -5.95 1.54
C LEU A 104 -8.99 -7.46 1.41
N ALA A 105 -8.07 -7.90 0.55
CA ALA A 105 -7.76 -9.31 0.33
C ALA A 105 -7.27 -10.00 1.61
N LYS A 106 -6.46 -9.31 2.41
CA LYS A 106 -6.02 -9.79 3.72
C LYS A 106 -7.19 -10.00 4.68
N LYS A 107 -8.12 -9.05 4.75
CA LYS A 107 -9.35 -9.15 5.55
C LYS A 107 -10.25 -10.30 5.09
N GLU A 108 -10.27 -10.60 3.79
CA GLU A 108 -11.00 -11.73 3.20
C GLU A 108 -10.27 -13.08 3.38
N GLY A 109 -9.08 -13.09 3.97
CA GLY A 109 -8.31 -14.29 4.30
C GLY A 109 -7.47 -14.84 3.15
N HIS A 110 -7.22 -14.05 2.12
CA HIS A 110 -6.32 -14.43 1.04
C HIS A 110 -4.84 -14.33 1.45
N ASN A 111 -3.99 -15.17 0.85
CA ASN A 111 -2.55 -15.21 1.10
C ASN A 111 -1.72 -14.54 -0.01
N ALA A 112 -2.36 -14.13 -1.09
CA ALA A 112 -1.71 -13.44 -2.19
C ALA A 112 -2.73 -12.71 -3.07
N LEU A 113 -2.23 -11.72 -3.81
CA LEU A 113 -2.86 -11.09 -4.96
C LEU A 113 -2.01 -11.37 -6.19
N TYR A 114 -2.66 -11.47 -7.35
CA TYR A 114 -1.98 -11.71 -8.62
C TYR A 114 -2.21 -10.53 -9.57
N ILE A 115 -1.27 -10.34 -10.48
CA ILE A 115 -1.32 -9.26 -11.48
C ILE A 115 -0.82 -9.85 -12.80
N SER A 116 -1.63 -9.75 -13.85
CA SER A 116 -1.26 -10.06 -15.23
C SER A 116 -0.80 -8.78 -15.92
N THR A 117 0.35 -8.79 -16.60
CA THR A 117 0.92 -7.58 -17.21
C THR A 117 1.98 -7.91 -18.26
N ASP A 118 2.22 -6.96 -19.18
CA ASP A 118 3.36 -6.94 -20.09
C ASP A 118 4.55 -6.13 -19.57
N GLN A 119 4.42 -5.46 -18.40
CA GLN A 119 5.39 -4.49 -17.90
C GLN A 119 6.30 -5.08 -16.83
N HIS A 120 7.61 -4.89 -17.01
CA HIS A 120 8.63 -5.18 -16.00
C HIS A 120 8.92 -3.97 -15.11
N GLY A 121 9.28 -4.20 -13.84
CA GLY A 121 9.79 -3.17 -12.94
C GLY A 121 8.73 -2.18 -12.41
N LEU A 122 7.44 -2.43 -12.68
CA LEU A 122 6.37 -1.60 -12.15
C LEU A 122 5.87 -2.11 -10.80
N TYR A 123 5.44 -3.35 -10.76
CA TYR A 123 4.78 -3.93 -9.59
C TYR A 123 5.75 -4.35 -8.50
N GLU A 124 7.02 -4.58 -8.84
CA GLU A 124 8.09 -4.80 -7.87
C GLU A 124 8.28 -3.59 -6.94
N LYS A 125 7.97 -2.38 -7.41
CA LYS A 125 7.97 -1.15 -6.58
C LYS A 125 6.91 -1.15 -5.48
N PHE A 126 5.96 -2.08 -5.57
CA PHE A 126 4.88 -2.28 -4.61
C PHE A 126 4.98 -3.62 -3.87
N GLY A 127 6.15 -4.28 -3.92
CA GLY A 127 6.41 -5.52 -3.20
C GLY A 127 5.98 -6.79 -3.93
N ALA A 128 5.45 -6.69 -5.17
CA ALA A 128 5.13 -7.87 -5.95
C ALA A 128 6.40 -8.49 -6.55
N THR A 129 6.42 -9.82 -6.64
CA THR A 129 7.51 -10.59 -7.23
C THR A 129 7.03 -11.31 -8.47
N TYR A 130 7.87 -11.41 -9.50
CA TYR A 130 7.60 -12.23 -10.66
C TYR A 130 7.42 -13.70 -10.24
N SER A 131 6.34 -14.32 -10.70
CA SER A 131 6.00 -15.72 -10.41
C SER A 131 6.24 -16.63 -11.58
N CYS A 132 5.59 -16.35 -12.72
CA CYS A 132 5.68 -17.14 -13.94
C CYS A 132 5.17 -16.35 -15.14
N SER A 133 5.25 -16.94 -16.34
CA SER A 133 4.50 -16.48 -17.52
C SER A 133 3.39 -17.45 -17.86
N LEU A 134 2.22 -16.94 -18.19
CA LEU A 134 1.06 -17.70 -18.65
C LEU A 134 0.54 -17.09 -19.95
N LYS A 135 -0.24 -17.87 -20.68
CA LYS A 135 -0.93 -17.38 -21.88
C LYS A 135 -2.23 -16.68 -21.48
N ASP A 136 -2.45 -15.51 -22.06
CA ASP A 136 -3.72 -14.82 -21.96
C ASP A 136 -4.80 -15.44 -22.90
N ILE A 137 -6.02 -14.89 -22.89
CA ILE A 137 -7.12 -15.34 -23.74
C ILE A 137 -6.85 -15.17 -25.25
N HIS A 138 -5.83 -14.41 -25.63
CA HIS A 138 -5.40 -14.21 -27.02
C HIS A 138 -4.22 -15.12 -27.40
N GLY A 139 -3.69 -15.88 -26.45
CA GLY A 139 -2.52 -16.76 -26.62
C GLY A 139 -1.19 -16.05 -26.53
N GLU A 140 -1.18 -14.77 -26.12
CA GLU A 140 0.04 -14.00 -25.90
C GLU A 140 0.64 -14.30 -24.52
N ASP A 141 1.95 -14.13 -24.37
CA ASP A 141 2.62 -14.32 -23.08
C ASP A 141 2.36 -13.14 -22.15
N SER A 142 1.82 -13.42 -20.99
CA SER A 142 1.63 -12.45 -19.91
C SER A 142 2.50 -12.80 -18.71
N LEU A 143 3.14 -11.78 -18.11
CA LEU A 143 3.91 -11.93 -16.89
C LEU A 143 2.96 -11.92 -15.69
N ILE A 144 3.09 -12.94 -14.86
CA ILE A 144 2.30 -13.05 -13.64
C ILE A 144 3.16 -12.63 -12.46
N TYR A 145 2.74 -11.55 -11.81
CA TYR A 145 3.31 -11.09 -10.55
C TYR A 145 2.45 -11.53 -9.38
N LYS A 146 3.11 -11.89 -8.28
CA LYS A 146 2.49 -12.25 -7.01
C LYS A 146 2.83 -11.21 -5.97
N LEU A 147 1.83 -10.59 -5.37
CA LEU A 147 1.94 -9.79 -4.16
C LEU A 147 1.53 -10.67 -2.99
N ALA A 148 2.51 -11.16 -2.24
CA ALA A 148 2.25 -12.02 -1.08
C ALA A 148 1.57 -11.20 0.03
N ILE A 149 0.55 -11.79 0.67
CA ILE A 149 -0.13 -11.18 1.82
C ILE A 149 0.48 -11.78 3.07
N GLU A 150 1.18 -10.95 3.83
CA GLU A 150 1.85 -11.36 5.04
C GLU A 150 0.94 -11.13 6.27
N HIS A 151 0.86 -12.17 7.11
CA HIS A 151 0.20 -12.12 8.41
C HIS A 151 1.30 -12.06 9.47
N LYS A 152 1.75 -10.84 9.80
CA LYS A 152 2.77 -10.64 10.84
C LYS A 152 2.13 -10.67 12.22
N ASP A 153 2.86 -11.22 13.19
CA ASP A 153 2.51 -11.16 14.60
C ASP A 153 3.63 -10.42 15.34
N TYR A 154 3.29 -9.26 15.89
CA TYR A 154 4.18 -8.43 16.68
C TYR A 154 3.83 -8.43 18.18
N SER A 155 3.00 -9.36 18.64
CA SER A 155 2.59 -9.46 20.03
C SER A 155 3.78 -9.66 20.99
N SER A 156 4.86 -10.27 20.52
CA SER A 156 6.10 -10.43 21.28
C SER A 156 6.95 -9.16 21.38
N ILE A 157 6.66 -8.14 20.56
CA ILE A 157 7.43 -6.88 20.49
C ILE A 157 6.63 -5.74 21.11
N ILE A 158 5.36 -5.61 20.72
CA ILE A 158 4.48 -4.56 21.24
C ILE A 158 4.27 -4.77 22.74
N GLY A 159 4.50 -3.70 23.49
CA GLY A 159 4.45 -3.73 24.95
C GLY A 159 5.82 -3.86 25.64
N GLN A 160 6.87 -4.24 24.92
CA GLN A 160 8.22 -4.27 25.48
C GLN A 160 8.76 -2.86 25.73
N THR A 161 9.54 -2.70 26.80
CA THR A 161 10.35 -1.50 27.03
C THR A 161 11.69 -1.66 26.34
N VAL A 162 12.03 -0.69 25.52
CA VAL A 162 13.27 -0.66 24.75
C VAL A 162 14.01 0.66 24.98
N LYS A 163 15.30 0.66 24.72
CA LYS A 163 16.16 1.85 24.81
C LYS A 163 17.07 1.96 23.61
N GLY A 164 17.40 3.18 23.26
CA GLY A 164 18.25 3.43 22.11
C GLY A 164 18.69 4.86 21.99
N LYS A 165 19.19 5.21 20.81
CA LYS A 165 19.70 6.53 20.51
C LYS A 165 18.90 7.19 19.40
N ILE A 166 18.85 8.50 19.44
CA ILE A 166 18.26 9.34 18.40
C ILE A 166 19.38 9.85 17.52
N ASP A 167 19.35 9.52 16.26
CA ASP A 167 20.30 10.01 15.26
C ASP A 167 19.69 11.09 14.36
N ARG A 168 18.36 11.27 14.40
CA ARG A 168 17.59 12.34 13.76
C ARG A 168 16.65 12.99 14.79
N PRO A 169 17.15 13.94 15.56
CA PRO A 169 16.33 14.69 16.51
C PRO A 169 15.19 15.43 15.81
N LEU A 170 14.08 15.60 16.52
CA LEU A 170 12.94 16.43 16.08
C LEU A 170 13.43 17.78 15.56
N GLY A 171 12.94 18.20 14.39
CA GLY A 171 13.30 19.45 13.72
C GLY A 171 14.54 19.39 12.82
N THR A 172 15.26 18.27 12.78
CA THR A 172 16.41 18.12 11.87
C THR A 172 15.97 17.73 10.46
N SER A 173 16.80 18.06 9.45
CA SER A 173 16.56 17.69 8.06
C SER A 173 17.13 16.32 7.75
N HIS A 174 16.49 15.61 6.79
CA HIS A 174 17.00 14.36 6.28
C HIS A 174 18.33 14.57 5.51
N PRO A 175 19.38 13.73 5.72
CA PRO A 175 20.71 13.94 5.14
C PRO A 175 20.76 14.00 3.61
N ARG A 176 19.89 13.23 2.94
CA ARG A 176 19.82 13.16 1.47
C ARG A 176 18.65 13.94 0.87
N HIS A 177 17.71 14.40 1.71
CA HIS A 177 16.47 15.10 1.36
C HIS A 177 16.27 16.28 2.29
N PRO A 178 17.02 17.40 2.11
CA PRO A 178 17.00 18.54 3.03
C PRO A 178 15.62 19.20 3.22
N GLU A 179 14.74 19.00 2.23
CA GLU A 179 13.34 19.45 2.29
C GLU A 179 12.48 18.61 3.25
N MET A 180 12.94 17.42 3.64
CA MET A 180 12.25 16.55 4.58
C MET A 180 12.76 16.82 6.00
N ILE A 181 11.91 17.45 6.79
CA ILE A 181 12.18 17.74 8.22
C ILE A 181 11.50 16.68 9.07
N TYR A 182 12.20 16.14 10.05
CA TYR A 182 11.66 15.16 10.99
C TYR A 182 10.71 15.86 11.98
N PRO A 183 9.39 15.61 11.91
CA PRO A 183 8.42 16.18 12.85
C PRO A 183 8.37 15.42 14.18
N ILE A 184 9.24 14.41 14.33
CA ILE A 184 9.33 13.50 15.47
C ILE A 184 10.79 13.05 15.63
N ASN A 185 11.19 12.71 16.85
CA ASN A 185 12.50 12.09 17.07
C ASN A 185 12.58 10.72 16.40
N TYR A 186 13.64 10.48 15.65
CA TYR A 186 13.88 9.24 14.94
C TYR A 186 15.28 8.72 15.27
N GLY A 187 15.38 7.41 15.47
CA GLY A 187 16.62 6.76 15.85
C GLY A 187 16.52 5.24 15.76
N TYR A 188 17.20 4.55 16.64
CA TYR A 188 17.25 3.09 16.60
C TYR A 188 17.26 2.47 18.01
N VAL A 189 16.86 1.19 18.10
CA VAL A 189 16.94 0.37 19.31
C VAL A 189 18.33 -0.22 19.41
N SER A 190 19.02 0.04 20.51
CA SER A 190 20.39 -0.46 20.72
C SER A 190 20.43 -1.98 20.82
N ASN A 191 21.32 -2.62 20.03
CA ASN A 191 21.55 -4.07 19.98
C ASN A 191 20.33 -4.91 19.52
N VAL A 192 19.37 -4.32 18.84
CA VAL A 192 18.30 -5.01 18.13
C VAL A 192 18.46 -4.77 16.65
N PHE A 193 18.55 -5.82 15.83
CA PHE A 193 18.86 -5.72 14.42
C PHE A 193 17.62 -5.97 13.57
N ALA A 194 17.44 -5.13 12.55
CA ALA A 194 16.41 -5.24 11.53
C ALA A 194 16.80 -6.23 10.40
N GLY A 195 15.91 -6.40 9.44
CA GLY A 195 16.10 -7.33 8.33
C GLY A 195 17.27 -7.01 7.39
N ASP A 196 17.74 -5.76 7.36
CA ASP A 196 18.91 -5.31 6.59
C ASP A 196 20.24 -5.48 7.34
N GLY A 197 20.20 -5.89 8.62
CA GLY A 197 21.34 -6.06 9.49
C GLY A 197 21.80 -4.78 10.20
N ALA A 198 21.13 -3.65 10.00
CA ALA A 198 21.31 -2.45 10.80
C ALA A 198 20.50 -2.54 12.10
N GLU A 199 20.73 -1.62 13.05
CA GLU A 199 19.92 -1.53 14.25
C GLU A 199 18.48 -1.11 13.91
N GLN A 200 17.50 -1.66 14.63
CA GLN A 200 16.08 -1.50 14.38
C GLN A 200 15.64 -0.03 14.52
N ASP A 201 15.17 0.55 13.47
CA ASP A 201 14.69 1.93 13.40
C ASP A 201 13.42 2.17 14.21
N VAL A 202 13.33 3.37 14.82
CA VAL A 202 12.18 3.78 15.62
C VAL A 202 11.76 5.23 15.40
N TYR A 203 10.46 5.47 15.56
CA TYR A 203 9.87 6.77 15.81
C TYR A 203 9.54 6.90 17.29
N VAL A 204 9.94 7.99 17.94
CA VAL A 204 9.77 8.18 19.39
C VAL A 204 8.75 9.26 19.69
N PHE A 205 7.63 8.84 20.27
CA PHE A 205 6.50 9.64 20.71
C PHE A 205 6.63 10.04 22.19
N GLY A 206 5.76 10.94 22.65
CA GLY A 206 5.68 11.34 24.07
C GLY A 206 6.56 12.54 24.44
N THR A 207 7.19 13.19 23.45
CA THR A 207 7.94 14.44 23.67
C THR A 207 7.89 15.35 22.45
N ASP A 208 7.81 16.67 22.69
CA ASP A 208 7.90 17.70 21.68
C ASP A 208 9.27 18.40 21.69
N GLN A 209 10.27 17.81 22.35
CA GLN A 209 11.63 18.29 22.40
C GLN A 209 12.58 17.37 21.66
N PRO A 210 13.63 17.89 21.00
CA PRO A 210 14.70 17.06 20.49
C PRO A 210 15.43 16.38 21.66
N ILE A 211 15.66 15.07 21.55
CA ILE A 211 16.38 14.26 22.54
C ILE A 211 17.53 13.49 21.85
N HIS A 212 18.42 12.89 22.65
CA HIS A 212 19.57 12.14 22.13
C HIS A 212 19.49 10.65 22.47
N GLU A 213 18.85 10.31 23.57
CA GLU A 213 18.65 8.93 24.05
C GLU A 213 17.21 8.80 24.52
N TYR A 214 16.72 7.57 24.53
CA TYR A 214 15.39 7.28 25.02
C TYR A 214 15.33 5.92 25.70
N GLU A 215 14.38 5.76 26.59
CA GLU A 215 13.86 4.51 27.10
C GLU A 215 12.33 4.62 27.11
N GLY A 216 11.63 3.72 26.43
CA GLY A 216 10.18 3.82 26.26
C GLY A 216 9.57 2.49 25.83
N LYS A 217 8.24 2.46 25.79
CA LYS A 217 7.45 1.28 25.45
C LYS A 217 7.15 1.24 23.95
N VAL A 218 7.36 0.09 23.32
CA VAL A 218 6.89 -0.14 21.94
C VAL A 218 5.36 -0.21 21.98
N ILE A 219 4.72 0.73 21.31
CA ILE A 219 3.25 0.85 21.25
C ILE A 219 2.66 0.37 19.93
N ALA A 220 3.48 0.34 18.86
CA ALA A 220 3.07 -0.13 17.54
C ALA A 220 4.30 -0.54 16.70
N VAL A 221 4.05 -1.25 15.61
CA VAL A 221 5.02 -1.53 14.54
C VAL A 221 4.40 -1.14 13.21
N TYR A 222 5.10 -0.32 12.43
CA TYR A 222 4.76 -0.06 11.03
C TYR A 222 5.55 -1.01 10.14
N HIS A 223 4.85 -2.00 9.59
CA HIS A 223 5.40 -2.99 8.68
C HIS A 223 5.38 -2.45 7.25
N ARG A 224 6.54 -2.35 6.60
CA ARG A 224 6.67 -1.95 5.21
C ARG A 224 6.55 -3.17 4.29
N LEU A 225 5.56 -3.18 3.42
CA LEU A 225 5.27 -4.28 2.48
C LEU A 225 6.26 -4.35 1.30
N ASN A 226 6.92 -3.26 1.00
CA ASN A 226 7.85 -3.11 -0.13
C ASN A 226 9.26 -2.71 0.30
N ASP A 227 9.61 -3.04 1.54
CA ASP A 227 10.94 -2.85 2.14
C ASP A 227 11.24 -4.03 3.06
N CYS A 228 12.50 -4.24 3.41
CA CYS A 228 12.92 -5.26 4.36
C CYS A 228 12.96 -4.76 5.82
N GLU A 229 12.63 -3.48 6.04
CA GLU A 229 12.70 -2.82 7.35
C GLU A 229 11.30 -2.51 7.88
N ASP A 230 11.04 -2.97 9.12
CA ASP A 230 9.93 -2.47 9.92
C ASP A 230 10.35 -1.20 10.67
N LYS A 231 9.39 -0.36 11.03
CA LYS A 231 9.63 0.81 11.89
C LYS A 231 8.85 0.63 13.19
N TRP A 232 9.57 0.62 14.31
CA TRP A 232 8.91 0.53 15.61
C TRP A 232 8.46 1.91 16.07
N ILE A 233 7.35 1.98 16.74
CA ILE A 233 6.81 3.19 17.34
C ILE A 233 6.94 3.03 18.86
N VAL A 234 7.75 3.88 19.45
CA VAL A 234 8.03 3.89 20.91
C VAL A 234 7.38 5.11 21.52
N SER A 235 6.73 4.95 22.67
CA SER A 235 6.23 6.06 23.48
C SER A 235 7.02 6.20 24.77
N LEU A 236 7.30 7.45 25.15
CA LEU A 236 7.94 7.83 26.41
C LEU A 236 6.91 8.14 27.49
N ASP A 237 5.65 8.25 27.15
CA ASP A 237 4.54 8.51 28.08
C ASP A 237 3.53 7.36 28.06
N ASP A 238 2.65 7.33 29.05
CA ASP A 238 1.57 6.33 29.16
C ASP A 238 0.28 6.78 28.42
N ARG A 239 0.34 7.88 27.66
CA ARG A 239 -0.81 8.37 26.89
C ARG A 239 -1.14 7.40 25.76
N PRO A 240 -2.40 6.99 25.59
CA PRO A 240 -2.79 6.22 24.43
C PRO A 240 -2.65 7.07 23.16
N HIS A 241 -2.03 6.51 22.14
CA HIS A 241 -1.91 7.10 20.80
C HIS A 241 -2.84 6.34 19.86
N THR A 242 -3.64 7.08 19.11
CA THR A 242 -4.53 6.48 18.11
C THR A 242 -3.76 6.14 16.83
N ASP A 243 -4.24 5.17 16.07
CA ASP A 243 -3.71 4.79 14.75
C ASP A 243 -3.54 6.02 13.86
N LYS A 244 -4.55 6.89 13.87
CA LYS A 244 -4.56 8.11 13.07
C LYS A 244 -3.43 9.06 13.46
N GLU A 245 -3.24 9.29 14.76
CA GLU A 245 -2.14 10.15 15.25
C GLU A 245 -0.77 9.59 14.86
N ILE A 246 -0.59 8.27 15.01
CA ILE A 246 0.67 7.61 14.64
C ILE A 246 0.91 7.78 13.14
N LEU A 247 -0.05 7.38 12.30
CA LEU A 247 0.07 7.45 10.84
C LEU A 247 0.28 8.89 10.32
N GLU A 248 -0.42 9.87 10.87
CA GLU A 248 -0.22 11.27 10.51
C GLU A 248 1.20 11.74 10.82
N LYS A 249 1.72 11.38 12.01
CA LYS A 249 3.03 11.84 12.48
C LYS A 249 4.18 11.22 11.69
N ILE A 250 4.10 9.94 11.30
CA ILE A 250 5.13 9.25 10.52
C ILE A 250 4.97 9.42 9.01
N SER A 251 3.85 9.97 8.54
CA SER A 251 3.53 10.12 7.11
C SER A 251 4.55 10.90 6.30
N PHE A 252 5.32 11.79 6.93
CA PHE A 252 6.37 12.56 6.24
C PHE A 252 7.38 11.65 5.52
N GLN A 253 7.63 10.44 6.04
CA GLN A 253 8.51 9.43 5.46
C GLN A 253 7.71 8.23 4.92
N GLU A 254 6.73 7.73 5.69
CA GLU A 254 6.03 6.47 5.33
C GLU A 254 5.09 6.63 4.14
N GLN A 255 4.73 7.85 3.72
CA GLN A 255 3.97 8.07 2.47
C GLN A 255 4.68 7.55 1.20
N TYR A 256 5.98 7.27 1.25
CA TYR A 256 6.77 6.74 0.14
C TYR A 256 6.81 5.20 0.12
N PHE A 257 6.27 4.55 1.14
CA PHE A 257 6.22 3.11 1.29
C PHE A 257 4.77 2.63 1.32
N MET A 258 4.58 1.38 0.93
CA MET A 258 3.35 0.65 1.27
C MET A 258 3.57 -0.01 2.62
N GLY A 259 2.61 0.08 3.52
CA GLY A 259 2.77 -0.51 4.82
C GLY A 259 1.51 -0.60 5.66
N GLU A 260 1.61 -1.32 6.74
CA GLU A 260 0.52 -1.54 7.70
C GLU A 260 0.99 -1.20 9.12
N LEU A 261 0.10 -0.58 9.88
CA LEU A 261 0.32 -0.32 11.30
C LEU A 261 -0.29 -1.47 12.13
N TYR A 262 0.53 -2.08 12.96
CA TYR A 262 0.15 -3.09 13.96
C TYR A 262 0.18 -2.44 15.34
N ILE A 263 -0.90 -2.53 16.06
CA ILE A 263 -1.06 -2.06 17.45
C ILE A 263 -1.52 -3.22 18.34
N SER A 264 -1.43 -3.04 19.65
CA SER A 264 -1.88 -4.06 20.64
C SER A 264 -3.41 -4.18 20.67
#